data_8d521228d46afa0bb3fb355f09bb6da6
#
_entry.id   8d521228d46afa0bb3fb355f09bb6da6
#
_cell.length_a   1.000
_cell.length_b   1.000
_cell.length_c   1.000
_cell.angle_alpha   90.00
_cell.angle_beta   90.00
_cell.angle_gamma   90.00
#
_symmetry.space_group_name_H-M   'P 1'
#
loop_
_entity.id
_entity.type
_entity.pdbx_description
1 polymer ?
#
loop_
_entity_poly.entity_id
_entity_poly.type
_entity_poly.pdbx_seq_one_letter_code
_entity_poly.pdbx_strand_id
1 'polypeptide(L)'
;MFSNLLFVPEEISLPDIPFQRFATLTGAFYPGYSSSTFTSHCSALQIDASLRPRRMSMGERKKAYIAFALACNADILLLDEPTNGLDIPSKTTLRRLLAAYADEKRTILISTHQVREVENLIDNIIILDEQGLALAATTEELTRSLTFGSLSPAAKAIYCESSLTGEEGIAVNT
;
A
#
# COMPACT_ATOMS: atom_id res chain seq x y z
N MET A 1 -9.56 22.15 6.08
CA MET A 1 -10.33 20.92 6.23
C MET A 1 -9.62 19.84 5.43
N PHE A 2 -9.29 18.70 6.02
CA PHE A 2 -8.44 17.67 5.38
C PHE A 2 -9.22 16.77 4.40
N SER A 3 -10.10 17.34 3.56
CA SER A 3 -10.89 16.60 2.59
C SER A 3 -10.06 15.98 1.44
N ASN A 4 -8.80 16.36 1.33
CA ASN A 4 -7.89 15.89 0.29
C ASN A 4 -6.90 14.83 0.79
N LEU A 5 -6.97 14.48 2.10
CA LEU A 5 -6.10 13.47 2.70
C LEU A 5 -6.95 12.41 3.38
N LEU A 6 -6.63 11.14 3.14
CA LEU A 6 -7.24 10.02 3.84
C LEU A 6 -6.16 9.09 4.38
N PHE A 7 -6.31 8.69 5.64
CA PHE A 7 -5.43 7.75 6.32
C PHE A 7 -6.14 6.41 6.57
N VAL A 8 -5.48 5.34 6.20
CA VAL A 8 -5.89 3.96 6.49
C VAL A 8 -4.90 3.39 7.50
N PRO A 9 -5.26 3.33 8.78
CA PRO A 9 -4.38 2.78 9.81
C PRO A 9 -4.28 1.25 9.73
N GLU A 10 -3.26 0.67 10.33
CA GLU A 10 -3.14 -0.78 10.45
C GLU A 10 -4.31 -1.38 11.21
N GLU A 11 -4.65 -0.82 12.37
CA GLU A 11 -5.80 -1.21 13.18
C GLU A 11 -6.99 -0.29 12.93
N ILE A 12 -8.08 -0.86 12.44
CA ILE A 12 -9.28 -0.11 12.05
C ILE A 12 -10.35 -0.22 13.12
N SER A 13 -10.62 0.88 13.79
CA SER A 13 -11.75 1.03 14.72
C SER A 13 -12.92 1.72 14.02
N LEU A 14 -14.07 1.07 14.02
CA LEU A 14 -15.27 1.51 13.28
C LEU A 14 -16.50 1.48 14.20
N PRO A 15 -17.45 2.42 14.00
CA PRO A 15 -18.72 2.37 14.69
C PRO A 15 -19.52 1.13 14.26
N ASP A 16 -20.32 0.58 15.18
CA ASP A 16 -21.11 -0.63 14.94
C ASP A 16 -22.39 -0.35 14.12
N ILE A 17 -22.21 0.15 12.93
CA ILE A 17 -23.27 0.35 11.92
C ILE A 17 -22.92 -0.43 10.66
N PRO A 18 -23.88 -0.75 9.76
CA PRO A 18 -23.56 -1.36 8.46
C PRO A 18 -22.50 -0.55 7.74
N PHE A 19 -21.49 -1.25 7.16
CA PHE A 19 -20.34 -0.54 6.60
C PHE A 19 -20.73 0.38 5.43
N GLN A 20 -21.72 -0.01 4.62
CA GLN A 20 -22.27 0.85 3.57
C GLN A 20 -22.83 2.17 4.13
N ARG A 21 -23.48 2.12 5.30
CA ARG A 21 -23.96 3.34 5.96
C ARG A 21 -22.81 4.21 6.47
N PHE A 22 -21.78 3.59 7.05
CA PHE A 22 -20.54 4.28 7.42
C PHE A 22 -19.93 4.98 6.21
N ALA A 23 -19.75 4.26 5.10
CA ALA A 23 -19.17 4.80 3.88
C ALA A 23 -19.97 5.99 3.32
N THR A 24 -21.31 5.92 3.33
CA THR A 24 -22.16 7.02 2.88
C THR A 24 -22.03 8.26 3.78
N LEU A 25 -22.08 8.07 5.10
CA LEU A 25 -22.00 9.19 6.05
C LEU A 25 -20.64 9.86 6.06
N THR A 26 -19.56 9.06 6.05
CA THR A 26 -18.19 9.57 6.08
C THR A 26 -17.77 10.09 4.71
N GLY A 27 -18.19 9.44 3.65
CA GLY A 27 -17.95 9.85 2.27
C GLY A 27 -18.47 11.24 1.94
N ALA A 28 -19.53 11.69 2.62
CA ALA A 28 -20.07 13.05 2.46
C ALA A 28 -19.06 14.17 2.80
N PHE A 29 -18.00 13.85 3.54
CA PHE A 29 -16.91 14.81 3.84
C PHE A 29 -15.84 14.87 2.76
N TYR A 30 -15.87 13.96 1.79
CA TYR A 30 -14.91 13.88 0.68
C TYR A 30 -15.60 14.26 -0.64
N PRO A 31 -15.25 15.39 -1.26
CA PRO A 31 -15.90 15.86 -2.49
C PRO A 31 -15.81 14.88 -3.66
N GLY A 32 -14.74 14.06 -3.68
CA GLY A 32 -14.50 13.04 -4.70
C GLY A 32 -15.17 11.69 -4.44
N TYR A 33 -15.91 11.53 -3.33
CA TYR A 33 -16.50 10.24 -2.98
C TYR A 33 -17.53 9.77 -4.01
N SER A 34 -17.38 8.51 -4.44
CA SER A 34 -18.29 7.84 -5.36
C SER A 34 -18.81 6.55 -4.75
N SER A 35 -20.11 6.49 -4.50
CA SER A 35 -20.77 5.28 -3.97
C SER A 35 -20.74 4.11 -4.96
N SER A 36 -20.77 4.38 -6.27
CA SER A 36 -20.65 3.35 -7.31
C SER A 36 -19.25 2.76 -7.34
N THR A 37 -18.21 3.58 -7.20
CA THR A 37 -16.82 3.15 -7.09
C THR A 37 -16.61 2.32 -5.82
N PHE A 38 -17.16 2.77 -4.68
CA PHE A 38 -17.13 1.99 -3.43
C PHE A 38 -17.76 0.60 -3.61
N THR A 39 -18.94 0.51 -4.22
CA THR A 39 -19.62 -0.77 -4.48
C THR A 39 -18.79 -1.68 -5.40
N SER A 40 -18.19 -1.10 -6.44
CA SER A 40 -17.30 -1.84 -7.36
C SER A 40 -16.06 -2.40 -6.64
N HIS A 41 -15.42 -1.59 -5.78
CA HIS A 41 -14.27 -2.02 -4.99
C HIS A 41 -14.64 -3.11 -3.97
N CYS A 42 -15.79 -2.98 -3.29
CA CYS A 42 -16.30 -4.02 -2.40
C CYS A 42 -16.52 -5.34 -3.15
N SER A 43 -17.12 -5.29 -4.33
CA SER A 43 -17.31 -6.47 -5.18
C SER A 43 -15.97 -7.10 -5.57
N ALA A 44 -14.99 -6.30 -6.02
CA ALA A 44 -13.66 -6.78 -6.40
C ALA A 44 -12.91 -7.45 -5.22
N LEU A 45 -13.07 -6.92 -4.01
CA LEU A 45 -12.46 -7.44 -2.78
C LEU A 45 -13.31 -8.49 -2.06
N GLN A 46 -14.46 -8.87 -2.64
CA GLN A 46 -15.40 -9.84 -2.09
C GLN A 46 -15.91 -9.46 -0.69
N ILE A 47 -16.32 -8.22 -0.51
CA ILE A 47 -16.81 -7.66 0.76
C ILE A 47 -18.33 -7.45 0.69
N ASP A 48 -19.02 -7.97 1.70
CA ASP A 48 -20.41 -7.63 1.96
C ASP A 48 -20.49 -6.37 2.84
N ALA A 49 -20.67 -5.22 2.21
CA ALA A 49 -20.75 -3.94 2.90
C ALA A 49 -22.06 -3.76 3.73
N SER A 50 -23.03 -4.67 3.63
CA SER A 50 -24.23 -4.65 4.48
C SER A 50 -23.94 -5.10 5.92
N LEU A 51 -22.83 -5.82 6.12
CA LEU A 51 -22.41 -6.29 7.44
C LEU A 51 -21.92 -5.14 8.33
N ARG A 52 -22.08 -5.35 9.64
CA ARG A 52 -21.50 -4.48 10.67
C ARG A 52 -20.05 -4.92 10.95
N PRO A 53 -19.13 -4.00 11.30
CA PRO A 53 -17.73 -4.31 11.54
C PRO A 53 -17.47 -5.44 12.56
N ARG A 54 -18.32 -5.56 13.59
CA ARG A 54 -18.19 -6.65 14.57
C ARG A 54 -18.49 -8.05 14.01
N ARG A 55 -19.16 -8.14 12.84
CA ARG A 55 -19.43 -9.40 12.13
C ARG A 55 -18.42 -9.70 11.03
N MET A 56 -17.46 -8.79 10.81
CA MET A 56 -16.40 -8.93 9.84
C MET A 56 -15.12 -9.42 10.54
N SER A 57 -14.35 -10.26 9.87
CA SER A 57 -12.97 -10.55 10.26
C SER A 57 -12.12 -9.27 10.17
N MET A 58 -10.92 -9.30 10.76
CA MET A 58 -9.97 -8.19 10.67
C MET A 58 -9.62 -7.87 9.20
N GLY A 59 -9.34 -8.91 8.39
CA GLY A 59 -9.05 -8.73 6.97
C GLY A 59 -10.23 -8.16 6.17
N GLU A 60 -11.46 -8.59 6.45
CA GLU A 60 -12.65 -8.02 5.80
C GLU A 60 -12.86 -6.56 6.16
N ARG A 61 -12.67 -6.18 7.44
CA ARG A 61 -12.74 -4.76 7.85
C ARG A 61 -11.69 -3.92 7.15
N LYS A 62 -10.45 -4.42 7.05
CA LYS A 62 -9.36 -3.75 6.34
C LYS A 62 -9.71 -3.57 4.86
N LYS A 63 -10.12 -4.63 4.17
CA LYS A 63 -10.55 -4.56 2.77
C LYS A 63 -11.69 -3.56 2.55
N ALA A 64 -12.72 -3.59 3.41
CA ALA A 64 -13.85 -2.66 3.32
C ALA A 64 -13.40 -1.20 3.49
N TYR A 65 -12.51 -0.93 4.45
CA TYR A 65 -12.01 0.42 4.69
C TYR A 65 -11.12 0.93 3.55
N ILE A 66 -10.29 0.05 2.97
CA ILE A 66 -9.49 0.39 1.78
C ILE A 66 -10.41 0.67 0.57
N ALA A 67 -11.45 -0.16 0.34
CA ALA A 67 -12.44 0.09 -0.70
C ALA A 67 -13.10 1.47 -0.55
N PHE A 68 -13.44 1.85 0.69
CA PHE A 68 -13.96 3.17 1.01
C PHE A 68 -12.92 4.27 0.74
N ALA A 69 -11.68 4.09 1.21
CA ALA A 69 -10.61 5.06 1.06
C ALA A 69 -10.34 5.39 -0.42
N LEU A 70 -10.23 4.37 -1.27
CA LEU A 70 -10.06 4.55 -2.71
C LEU A 70 -11.27 5.23 -3.37
N ALA A 71 -12.50 4.95 -2.88
CA ALA A 71 -13.71 5.58 -3.39
C ALA A 71 -13.86 7.05 -2.97
N CYS A 72 -13.16 7.50 -1.92
CA CYS A 72 -13.11 8.90 -1.52
C CYS A 72 -12.34 9.78 -2.49
N ASN A 73 -11.49 9.19 -3.33
CA ASN A 73 -10.75 9.87 -4.38
C ASN A 73 -9.94 11.09 -3.86
N ALA A 74 -9.27 10.90 -2.70
CA ALA A 74 -8.45 11.94 -2.08
C ALA A 74 -7.11 12.12 -2.83
N ASP A 75 -6.54 13.34 -2.79
CA ASP A 75 -5.26 13.63 -3.46
C ASP A 75 -4.08 12.95 -2.74
N ILE A 76 -4.20 12.75 -1.42
CA ILE A 76 -3.18 12.10 -0.59
C ILE A 76 -3.81 10.91 0.13
N LEU A 77 -3.26 9.73 -0.11
CA LEU A 77 -3.66 8.49 0.54
C LEU A 77 -2.49 7.93 1.35
N LEU A 78 -2.69 7.83 2.67
CA LEU A 78 -1.72 7.23 3.58
C LEU A 78 -2.20 5.84 3.97
N LEU A 79 -1.38 4.83 3.77
CA LEU A 79 -1.70 3.42 4.04
C LEU A 79 -0.67 2.83 5.00
N ASP A 80 -1.14 2.42 6.17
CA ASP A 80 -0.29 1.78 7.17
C ASP A 80 -0.51 0.26 7.15
N GLU A 81 0.54 -0.49 6.80
CA GLU A 81 0.53 -1.94 6.63
C GLU A 81 -0.72 -2.47 5.89
N PRO A 82 -1.01 -1.97 4.67
CA PRO A 82 -2.28 -2.24 4.00
C PRO A 82 -2.48 -3.70 3.60
N THR A 83 -1.39 -4.47 3.44
CA THR A 83 -1.43 -5.89 3.04
C THR A 83 -1.45 -6.84 4.23
N ASN A 84 -1.18 -6.35 5.45
CA ASN A 84 -1.12 -7.17 6.65
C ASN A 84 -2.50 -7.77 6.97
N GLY A 85 -2.52 -9.09 7.21
CA GLY A 85 -3.76 -9.84 7.51
C GLY A 85 -4.65 -10.13 6.29
N LEU A 86 -4.21 -9.83 5.08
CA LEU A 86 -4.91 -10.20 3.84
C LEU A 86 -4.42 -11.52 3.28
N ASP A 87 -5.34 -12.28 2.66
CA ASP A 87 -5.01 -13.44 1.86
C ASP A 87 -4.36 -13.07 0.50
N ILE A 88 -3.71 -14.02 -0.15
CA ILE A 88 -2.98 -13.78 -1.41
C ILE A 88 -3.89 -13.21 -2.52
N PRO A 89 -5.11 -13.73 -2.77
CA PRO A 89 -6.01 -13.14 -3.77
C PRO A 89 -6.39 -11.69 -3.46
N SER A 90 -6.64 -11.37 -2.18
CA SER A 90 -6.96 -10.01 -1.74
C SER A 90 -5.77 -9.06 -1.90
N LYS A 91 -4.54 -9.49 -1.59
CA LYS A 91 -3.31 -8.71 -1.84
C LYS A 91 -3.15 -8.38 -3.33
N THR A 92 -3.38 -9.36 -4.20
CA THR A 92 -3.31 -9.15 -5.66
C THR A 92 -4.36 -8.16 -6.15
N THR A 93 -5.59 -8.27 -5.65
CA THR A 93 -6.68 -7.34 -5.99
C THR A 93 -6.37 -5.94 -5.49
N LEU A 94 -5.86 -5.80 -4.25
CA LEU A 94 -5.47 -4.52 -3.67
C LEU A 94 -4.40 -3.83 -4.52
N ARG A 95 -3.33 -4.54 -4.90
CA ARG A 95 -2.27 -3.97 -5.77
C ARG A 95 -2.84 -3.42 -7.07
N ARG A 96 -3.74 -4.17 -7.72
CA ARG A 96 -4.39 -3.72 -8.94
C ARG A 96 -5.25 -2.47 -8.73
N LEU A 97 -5.98 -2.38 -7.61
CA LEU A 97 -6.79 -1.21 -7.28
C LEU A 97 -5.91 0.00 -6.98
N LEU A 98 -4.79 -0.17 -6.26
CA LEU A 98 -3.83 0.90 -5.99
C LEU A 98 -3.18 1.41 -7.28
N ALA A 99 -2.74 0.50 -8.17
CA ALA A 99 -2.19 0.88 -9.46
C ALA A 99 -3.20 1.65 -10.34
N ALA A 100 -4.49 1.27 -10.29
CA ALA A 100 -5.54 1.99 -11.01
C ALA A 100 -5.90 3.34 -10.36
N TYR A 101 -5.65 3.48 -9.06
CA TYR A 101 -5.89 4.73 -8.32
C TYR A 101 -4.76 5.75 -8.52
N ALA A 102 -3.53 5.27 -8.70
CA ALA A 102 -2.35 6.12 -8.89
C ALA A 102 -2.45 6.91 -10.20
N ASP A 103 -2.20 8.21 -10.13
CA ASP A 103 -2.04 9.11 -11.26
C ASP A 103 -1.07 10.25 -10.88
N GLU A 104 -0.73 11.12 -11.85
CA GLU A 104 0.20 12.24 -11.64
C GLU A 104 -0.26 13.27 -10.59
N LYS A 105 -1.52 13.24 -10.18
CA LYS A 105 -2.11 14.21 -9.25
C LYS A 105 -2.22 13.67 -7.83
N ARG A 106 -2.00 12.36 -7.63
CA ARG A 106 -2.20 11.69 -6.35
C ARG A 106 -0.89 11.24 -5.74
N THR A 107 -0.79 11.38 -4.45
CA THR A 107 0.30 10.83 -3.67
C THR A 107 -0.21 9.66 -2.84
N ILE A 108 0.39 8.48 -3.02
CA ILE A 108 0.14 7.31 -2.17
C ILE A 108 1.40 7.08 -1.35
N LEU A 109 1.27 7.16 -0.02
CA LEU A 109 2.33 6.80 0.90
C LEU A 109 1.98 5.50 1.60
N ILE A 110 2.84 4.51 1.50
CA ILE A 110 2.66 3.19 2.10
C ILE A 110 3.77 2.96 3.11
N SER A 111 3.42 2.76 4.39
CA SER A 111 4.33 2.20 5.39
C SER A 111 4.16 0.68 5.39
N THR A 112 5.26 -0.05 5.26
CA THR A 112 5.24 -1.52 5.33
C THR A 112 6.62 -2.10 5.61
N HIS A 113 6.64 -3.23 6.31
CA HIS A 113 7.82 -4.11 6.42
C HIS A 113 7.80 -5.23 5.37
N GLN A 114 6.71 -5.37 4.59
CA GLN A 114 6.54 -6.38 3.54
C GLN A 114 6.78 -5.77 2.15
N VAL A 115 8.00 -5.28 1.89
CA VAL A 115 8.35 -4.54 0.67
C VAL A 115 7.99 -5.29 -0.61
N ARG A 116 8.17 -6.62 -0.65
CA ARG A 116 7.81 -7.48 -1.81
C ARG A 116 6.35 -7.36 -2.24
N GLU A 117 5.46 -6.97 -1.31
CA GLU A 117 4.04 -6.83 -1.62
C GLU A 117 3.72 -5.57 -2.43
N VAL A 118 4.62 -4.59 -2.43
CA VAL A 118 4.42 -3.28 -3.06
C VAL A 118 5.50 -2.89 -4.06
N GLU A 119 6.54 -3.71 -4.24
CA GLU A 119 7.73 -3.41 -5.06
C GLU A 119 7.41 -2.93 -6.48
N ASN A 120 6.34 -3.44 -7.09
CA ASN A 120 5.93 -3.06 -8.45
C ASN A 120 5.00 -1.83 -8.50
N LEU A 121 4.78 -1.16 -7.36
CA LEU A 121 3.87 0.00 -7.25
C LEU A 121 4.59 1.28 -6.84
N ILE A 122 5.85 1.17 -6.41
CA ILE A 122 6.56 2.28 -5.78
C ILE A 122 7.56 2.93 -6.74
N ASP A 123 7.56 4.25 -6.75
CA ASP A 123 8.52 5.08 -7.51
C ASP A 123 9.61 5.64 -6.59
N ASN A 124 9.30 5.80 -5.30
CA ASN A 124 10.16 6.39 -4.30
C ASN A 124 10.27 5.48 -3.07
N ILE A 125 11.45 5.41 -2.49
CA ILE A 125 11.74 4.64 -1.29
C ILE A 125 12.26 5.59 -0.21
N ILE A 126 11.66 5.48 0.98
CA ILE A 126 12.11 6.18 2.18
C ILE A 126 12.38 5.11 3.23
N ILE A 127 13.61 5.06 3.74
CA ILE A 127 14.00 4.16 4.82
C ILE A 127 14.27 5.00 6.06
N LEU A 128 13.59 4.64 7.14
CA LEU A 128 13.78 5.23 8.47
C LEU A 128 14.47 4.21 9.37
N ASP A 129 15.41 4.67 10.16
CA ASP A 129 16.05 3.89 11.23
C ASP A 129 15.94 4.62 12.60
N GLU A 130 16.60 4.09 13.62
CA GLU A 130 16.59 4.69 14.95
C GLU A 130 17.20 6.11 15.00
N GLN A 131 18.01 6.49 14.02
CA GLN A 131 18.67 7.79 13.91
C GLN A 131 17.88 8.77 13.04
N GLY A 132 16.81 8.32 12.37
CA GLY A 132 15.95 9.12 11.52
C GLY A 132 15.92 8.66 10.07
N LEU A 133 16.11 9.59 9.12
CA LEU A 133 16.09 9.31 7.70
C LEU A 133 17.39 8.66 7.25
N ALA A 134 17.36 7.35 6.95
CA ALA A 134 18.51 6.61 6.44
C ALA A 134 18.66 6.71 4.92
N LEU A 135 17.54 6.71 4.19
CA LEU A 135 17.50 6.80 2.73
C LEU A 135 16.24 7.52 2.26
N ALA A 136 16.37 8.37 1.25
CA ALA A 136 15.27 8.87 0.43
C ALA A 136 15.76 8.95 -1.01
N ALA A 137 15.22 8.10 -1.89
CA ALA A 137 15.62 8.03 -3.29
C ALA A 137 14.51 7.47 -4.16
N THR A 138 14.53 7.80 -5.45
CA THR A 138 13.70 7.13 -6.43
C THR A 138 14.25 5.73 -6.76
N THR A 139 13.37 4.84 -7.21
CA THR A 139 13.78 3.51 -7.70
C THR A 139 14.74 3.63 -8.88
N GLU A 140 14.58 4.66 -9.71
CA GLU A 140 15.45 4.95 -10.86
C GLU A 140 16.86 5.35 -10.40
N GLU A 141 16.98 6.24 -9.40
CA GLU A 141 18.27 6.63 -8.83
C GLU A 141 19.02 5.45 -8.21
N LEU A 142 18.29 4.57 -7.50
CA LEU A 142 18.87 3.38 -6.90
C LEU A 142 19.36 2.38 -7.96
N THR A 143 18.58 2.12 -9.00
CA THR A 143 18.96 1.20 -10.06
C THR A 143 20.09 1.73 -10.96
N ARG A 144 20.25 3.03 -11.06
CA ARG A 144 21.42 3.64 -11.71
C ARG A 144 22.69 3.50 -10.88
N SER A 145 22.57 3.63 -9.56
CA SER A 145 23.70 3.70 -8.64
C SER A 145 24.14 2.32 -8.15
N LEU A 146 23.25 1.36 -8.15
CA LEU A 146 23.47 0.04 -7.55
C LEU A 146 23.10 -1.08 -8.53
N THR A 147 23.94 -2.13 -8.53
CA THR A 147 23.60 -3.42 -9.16
C THR A 147 23.15 -4.40 -8.08
N PHE A 148 22.04 -5.08 -8.34
CA PHE A 148 21.46 -6.09 -7.45
C PHE A 148 21.48 -7.46 -8.16
N GLY A 149 21.78 -8.53 -7.43
CA GLY A 149 21.71 -9.91 -7.93
C GLY A 149 23.05 -10.63 -7.85
N SER A 150 23.26 -11.59 -8.74
CA SER A 150 24.51 -12.37 -8.78
C SER A 150 25.67 -11.48 -9.16
N LEU A 151 26.60 -11.30 -8.24
CA LEU A 151 27.76 -10.44 -8.45
C LEU A 151 28.91 -11.22 -9.11
N SER A 152 29.63 -10.56 -10.01
CA SER A 152 30.89 -11.11 -10.52
C SER A 152 31.93 -11.11 -9.39
N PRO A 153 32.91 -12.06 -9.39
CA PRO A 153 33.98 -12.09 -8.38
C PRO A 153 34.82 -10.80 -8.32
N ALA A 154 34.78 -9.98 -9.35
CA ALA A 154 35.48 -8.70 -9.43
C ALA A 154 34.65 -7.52 -8.90
N ALA A 155 33.37 -7.70 -8.65
CA ALA A 155 32.49 -6.63 -8.15
C ALA A 155 32.83 -6.31 -6.69
N LYS A 156 32.99 -5.03 -6.38
CA LYS A 156 33.15 -4.57 -4.99
C LYS A 156 31.78 -4.55 -4.32
N ALA A 157 31.40 -5.67 -3.72
CA ALA A 157 30.13 -5.78 -3.02
C ALA A 157 30.08 -4.88 -1.77
N ILE A 158 28.94 -4.21 -1.58
CA ILE A 158 28.59 -3.50 -0.34
C ILE A 158 27.87 -4.48 0.63
N TYR A 159 27.11 -5.41 0.06
CA TYR A 159 26.38 -6.43 0.79
C TYR A 159 26.39 -7.74 -0.01
N CYS A 160 26.56 -8.87 0.66
CA CYS A 160 26.45 -10.20 0.07
C CYS A 160 25.63 -11.12 0.96
N GLU A 161 24.80 -11.94 0.34
CA GLU A 161 24.06 -13.03 0.98
C GLU A 161 24.24 -14.32 0.18
N SER A 162 24.48 -15.44 0.88
CA SER A 162 24.60 -16.74 0.24
C SER A 162 23.21 -17.29 -0.08
N SER A 163 22.93 -17.56 -1.34
CA SER A 163 21.71 -18.20 -1.81
C SER A 163 21.97 -19.62 -2.32
N LEU A 164 20.92 -20.38 -2.58
CA LEU A 164 21.02 -21.74 -3.16
C LEU A 164 21.62 -21.74 -4.57
N THR A 165 21.60 -20.60 -5.25
CA THR A 165 22.08 -20.41 -6.63
C THR A 165 23.44 -19.72 -6.70
N GLY A 166 24.03 -19.33 -5.55
CA GLY A 166 25.30 -18.62 -5.48
C GLY A 166 25.28 -17.43 -4.53
N GLU A 167 26.26 -16.54 -4.64
CA GLU A 167 26.30 -15.29 -3.90
C GLU A 167 25.47 -14.23 -4.64
N GLU A 168 24.45 -13.73 -3.97
CA GLU A 168 23.68 -12.56 -4.40
C GLU A 168 24.08 -11.36 -3.55
N GLY A 169 24.12 -10.18 -4.14
CA GLY A 169 24.55 -9.03 -3.38
C GLY A 169 24.24 -7.70 -4.06
N ILE A 170 24.77 -6.65 -3.46
CA ILE A 170 24.62 -5.26 -3.91
C ILE A 170 26.01 -4.70 -4.16
N ALA A 171 26.23 -4.11 -5.34
CA ALA A 171 27.46 -3.40 -5.67
C ALA A 171 27.15 -2.00 -6.23
N VAL A 172 28.10 -1.07 -6.06
CA VAL A 172 28.01 0.27 -6.67
C VAL A 172 28.35 0.16 -8.14
N ASN A 173 27.54 0.77 -8.99
CA ASN A 173 27.84 0.95 -10.39
C ASN A 173 28.99 1.96 -10.55
N THR A 174 30.09 1.57 -11.17
CA THR A 174 31.27 2.42 -11.46
C THR A 174 31.18 3.01 -12.85
#